data_d3f00b75d89df2e0023b17c933973277
#
_entry.id   d3f00b75d89df2e0023b17c933973277
#
_cell.length_a   1.000
_cell.length_b   1.000
_cell.length_c   1.000
_cell.angle_alpha   90.00
_cell.angle_beta   90.00
_cell.angle_gamma   90.00
#
_symmetry.space_group_name_H-M   'P 1'
#
loop_
_entity.id
_entity.type
_entity.pdbx_description
1 polymer ?
#
loop_
_entity_poly.entity_id
_entity_poly.type
_entity_poly.pdbx_seq_one_letter_code
_entity_poly.pdbx_strand_id
1 'polypeptide(L)' 'RFLVKGRVQRCPSRAEDKDALLRWIITESIAESERLAESELNDRIRRYTEDPALVRRYGVDFGMLRRDPATQIYYLSQ' A
#
# COMPACT_ATOMS: atom_id res chain seq x y z
N ARG A 1 -14.98 12.05 -1.06
CA ARG A 1 -14.09 11.44 -0.10
C ARG A 1 -13.96 9.95 -0.32
N PHE A 2 -12.78 9.45 -0.07
CA PHE A 2 -12.47 8.05 -0.30
C PHE A 2 -12.50 7.22 0.97
N LEU A 3 -12.49 7.88 2.12
CA LEU A 3 -12.41 7.19 3.40
C LEU A 3 -13.75 7.20 4.13
N VAL A 4 -14.08 6.05 4.70
CA VAL A 4 -15.21 5.91 5.61
C VAL A 4 -14.67 5.29 6.88
N LYS A 5 -14.74 6.02 7.98
CA LYS A 5 -14.18 5.60 9.28
C LYS A 5 -12.69 5.22 9.17
N GLY A 6 -11.94 5.97 8.35
CA GLY A 6 -10.53 5.72 8.15
C GLY A 6 -10.21 4.57 7.21
N ARG A 7 -11.20 4.00 6.57
CA ARG A 7 -11.01 2.87 5.65
C ARG A 7 -11.51 3.23 4.27
N VAL A 8 -10.76 2.78 3.24
CA VAL A 8 -11.13 3.00 1.85
C VAL A 8 -12.14 1.94 1.44
N GLN A 9 -13.31 2.39 0.99
CA GLN A 9 -14.37 1.49 0.55
C GLN A 9 -14.14 0.99 -0.88
N ARG A 10 -13.65 1.86 -1.74
CA ARG A 10 -13.28 1.49 -3.12
C ARG A 10 -12.39 2.57 -3.70
N CYS A 11 -11.63 2.20 -4.72
CA CYS A 11 -10.74 3.14 -5.38
C CYS A 11 -11.52 4.10 -6.27
N PRO A 12 -11.12 5.38 -6.33
CA PRO A 12 -11.71 6.32 -7.26
C PRO A 12 -11.37 5.95 -8.71
N SER A 13 -12.20 6.42 -9.64
CA SER A 13 -12.01 6.12 -11.06
C SER A 13 -10.92 6.97 -11.71
N ARG A 14 -10.66 8.16 -11.20
CA ARG A 14 -9.64 9.05 -11.76
C ARG A 14 -8.24 8.56 -11.41
N ALA A 15 -7.35 8.53 -12.40
CA ALA A 15 -5.99 8.05 -12.20
C ALA A 15 -5.22 8.84 -11.15
N GLU A 16 -5.31 10.17 -11.19
CA GLU A 16 -4.57 11.00 -10.22
C GLU A 16 -5.11 10.85 -8.80
N ASP A 17 -6.42 10.71 -8.64
CA ASP A 17 -7.02 10.47 -7.33
C ASP A 17 -6.64 9.10 -6.81
N LYS A 18 -6.62 8.13 -7.70
CA LYS A 18 -6.21 6.78 -7.35
C LYS A 18 -4.75 6.74 -6.92
N ASP A 19 -3.89 7.46 -7.65
CA ASP A 19 -2.46 7.53 -7.31
C ASP A 19 -2.27 8.11 -5.92
N ALA A 20 -2.89 9.25 -5.64
CA ALA A 20 -2.78 9.91 -4.35
C ALA A 20 -3.28 9.01 -3.21
N LEU A 21 -4.40 8.34 -3.43
CA LEU A 21 -4.99 7.45 -2.43
C LEU A 21 -4.07 6.27 -2.14
N LEU A 22 -3.56 5.61 -3.18
CA LEU A 22 -2.71 4.45 -3.00
C LEU A 22 -1.38 4.81 -2.35
N ARG A 23 -0.81 5.96 -2.71
CA ARG A 23 0.39 6.47 -2.04
C ARG A 23 0.15 6.70 -0.56
N TRP A 24 -0.98 7.30 -0.23
CA TRP A 24 -1.33 7.55 1.16
C TRP A 24 -1.46 6.24 1.94
N ILE A 25 -2.14 5.25 1.37
CA ILE A 25 -2.30 3.95 2.03
C ILE A 25 -0.93 3.32 2.29
N ILE A 26 -0.04 3.37 1.33
CA ILE A 26 1.29 2.79 1.48
C ILE A 26 2.06 3.48 2.60
N THR A 27 2.06 4.82 2.62
CA THR A 27 2.80 5.56 3.64
C THR A 27 2.22 5.37 5.03
N GLU A 28 0.91 5.11 5.14
CA GLU A 28 0.28 4.82 6.42
C GLU A 28 0.49 3.38 6.86
N SER A 29 0.76 2.49 5.92
CA SER A 29 0.87 1.05 6.21
C SER A 29 2.26 0.60 6.59
N ILE A 30 3.30 1.29 6.12
CA ILE A 30 4.68 0.90 6.38
C ILE A 30 5.56 2.14 6.59
N ALA A 31 6.34 2.14 7.66
CA ALA A 31 7.26 3.23 7.95
C ALA A 31 8.55 3.10 7.14
N GLU A 32 9.27 4.20 6.99
CA GLU A 32 10.50 4.25 6.19
C GLU A 32 11.53 3.19 6.56
N SER A 33 11.67 2.91 7.84
CA SER A 33 12.67 1.95 8.32
C SER A 33 12.13 0.56 8.53
N GLU A 34 10.84 0.34 8.29
CA GLU A 34 10.23 -0.97 8.51
C GLU A 34 10.46 -1.92 7.36
N ARG A 35 10.57 -3.18 7.72
CA ARG A 35 10.61 -4.28 6.77
C ARG A 35 9.55 -5.28 7.19
N LEU A 36 8.62 -5.58 6.29
CA LEU A 36 7.47 -6.39 6.60
C LEU A 36 7.35 -7.57 5.66
N ALA A 37 6.99 -8.72 6.21
CA ALA A 37 6.60 -9.85 5.38
C ALA A 37 5.29 -9.50 4.66
N GLU A 38 5.03 -10.19 3.56
CA GLU A 38 3.84 -9.91 2.76
C GLU A 38 2.56 -10.00 3.59
N SER A 39 2.43 -11.00 4.44
CA SER A 39 1.25 -11.16 5.28
C SER A 39 1.05 -10.01 6.25
N GLU A 40 2.13 -9.52 6.83
CA GLU A 40 2.07 -8.38 7.73
C GLU A 40 1.68 -7.10 6.99
N LEU A 41 2.27 -6.89 5.82
CA LEU A 41 1.94 -5.73 5.01
C LEU A 41 0.48 -5.78 4.57
N ASN A 42 0.01 -6.95 4.15
CA ASN A 42 -1.39 -7.13 3.78
C ASN A 42 -2.33 -6.78 4.94
N ASP A 43 -2.02 -7.22 6.14
CA ASP A 43 -2.84 -6.94 7.31
C ASP A 43 -2.92 -5.45 7.60
N ARG A 44 -1.81 -4.74 7.43
CA ARG A 44 -1.80 -3.29 7.63
C ARG A 44 -2.60 -2.56 6.56
N ILE A 45 -2.45 -2.98 5.30
CA ILE A 45 -3.18 -2.38 4.19
C ILE A 45 -4.68 -2.62 4.33
N ARG A 46 -5.07 -3.77 4.87
CA ARG A 46 -6.49 -4.10 5.07
C ARG A 46 -7.21 -3.15 6.00
N ARG A 47 -6.48 -2.38 6.78
CA ARG A 47 -7.08 -1.33 7.61
C ARG A 47 -7.69 -0.21 6.77
N TYR A 48 -7.24 -0.08 5.52
CA TYR A 48 -7.62 1.03 4.64
C TYR A 48 -8.38 0.59 3.41
N THR A 49 -8.19 -0.65 2.96
CA THR A 49 -8.83 -1.15 1.75
C THR A 49 -9.08 -2.65 1.86
N GLU A 50 -10.05 -3.13 1.11
CA GLU A 50 -10.36 -4.55 1.04
C GLU A 50 -9.48 -5.29 0.04
N ASP A 51 -8.65 -4.57 -0.72
CA ASP A 51 -7.80 -5.16 -1.75
C ASP A 51 -6.32 -4.81 -1.52
N PRO A 52 -5.68 -5.45 -0.53
CA PRO A 52 -4.26 -5.17 -0.27
C PRO A 52 -3.34 -5.56 -1.42
N ALA A 53 -3.71 -6.56 -2.21
CA ALA A 53 -2.87 -6.98 -3.34
C ALA A 53 -2.76 -5.86 -4.39
N LEU A 54 -3.84 -5.15 -4.63
CA LEU A 54 -3.82 -4.01 -5.56
C LEU A 54 -2.86 -2.92 -5.09
N VAL A 55 -2.93 -2.57 -3.81
CA VAL A 55 -2.07 -1.53 -3.24
C VAL A 55 -0.61 -1.95 -3.29
N ARG A 56 -0.33 -3.18 -2.90
CA ARG A 56 1.03 -3.73 -2.89
C ARG A 56 1.63 -3.71 -4.29
N ARG A 57 0.87 -4.21 -5.24
CA ARG A 57 1.28 -4.26 -6.64
C ARG A 57 1.54 -2.86 -7.19
N TYR A 58 0.64 -1.94 -6.90
CA TYR A 58 0.81 -0.55 -7.30
C TYR A 58 2.10 0.03 -6.73
N GLY A 59 2.34 -0.20 -5.44
CA GLY A 59 3.55 0.31 -4.79
C GLY A 59 4.82 -0.19 -5.44
N VAL A 60 4.87 -1.47 -5.79
CA VAL A 60 6.04 -2.05 -6.46
C VAL A 60 6.16 -1.53 -7.89
N ASP A 61 5.06 -1.50 -8.64
CA ASP A 61 5.07 -1.08 -10.04
C ASP A 61 5.50 0.38 -10.21
N PHE A 62 5.14 1.23 -9.27
CA PHE A 62 5.48 2.66 -9.33
C PHE A 62 6.66 3.05 -8.45
N GLY A 63 7.37 2.07 -7.91
CA GLY A 63 8.62 2.31 -7.22
C GLY A 63 8.51 2.86 -5.81
N MET A 64 7.33 2.80 -5.19
CA MET A 64 7.16 3.23 -3.81
C MET A 64 7.52 2.14 -2.81
N LEU A 65 7.30 0.89 -3.19
CA LEU A 65 7.66 -0.27 -2.40
C LEU A 65 8.73 -1.07 -3.12
N ARG A 66 9.60 -1.68 -2.34
CA ARG A 66 10.54 -2.64 -2.88
C ARG A 66 10.31 -3.97 -2.20
N ARG A 67 10.59 -5.03 -2.92
CA ARG A 67 10.48 -6.39 -2.44
C ARG A 67 11.82 -7.08 -2.62
N ASP A 68 12.37 -7.59 -1.53
CA ASP A 68 13.60 -8.35 -1.58
C ASP A 68 13.30 -9.73 -2.16
N PRO A 69 13.87 -10.10 -3.32
CA PRO A 69 13.56 -11.40 -3.94
C PRO A 69 14.04 -12.59 -3.14
N ALA A 70 15.04 -12.42 -2.30
CA ALA A 70 15.57 -13.53 -1.50
C ALA A 70 14.69 -13.83 -0.28
N THR A 71 14.19 -12.78 0.38
CA THR A 71 13.42 -12.94 1.62
C THR A 71 11.94 -12.65 1.45
N GLN A 72 11.57 -12.03 0.33
CA GLN A 72 10.20 -11.57 0.05
C GLN A 72 9.69 -10.56 1.08
N ILE A 73 10.61 -9.81 1.66
CA ILE A 73 10.30 -8.75 2.60
C ILE A 73 10.06 -7.45 1.83
N TYR A 74 9.04 -6.70 2.25
CA TYR A 74 8.70 -5.41 1.65
C TYR A 74 9.24 -4.27 2.49
N TYR A 75 9.66 -3.21 1.82
CA TYR A 75 10.15 -1.99 2.47
C TYR A 75 9.93 -0.80 1.54
N LEU A 76 9.91 0.40 2.12
CA LEU A 76 9.73 1.61 1.31
C LEU A 76 10.98 1.92 0.50
N SER A 77 10.77 2.31 -0.74
CA SER A 77 11.83 2.80 -1.60
C SER A 77 12.22 4.22 -1.18
N GLN A 78 13.50 4.46 -1.13
CA GLN A 78 14.02 5.80 -0.83
C GLN A 78 14.20 6.62 -2.08
#